data_55a3af53968a4373b6275de402306b08
#
_entry.id   55a3af53968a4373b6275de402306b08
#
_cell.length_a   1.000
_cell.length_b   1.000
_cell.length_c   1.000
_cell.angle_alpha   90.00
_cell.angle_beta   90.00
_cell.angle_gamma   90.00
#
_symmetry.space_group_name_H-M   'P 1'
#
loop_
_entity.id
_entity.type
_entity.pdbx_description
1 polymer ?
#
loop_
_entity_poly.entity_id
_entity_poly.type
_entity_poly.pdbx_seq_one_letter_code
_entity_poly.pdbx_strand_id
1 'polypeptide(L)'
;MPPIYIHTDNSDPKEKLYEARLAGDKADVLEKKMQEVVVKVIEKDPTFTTNKIKNPKGYTIRLKVSKLVKEGRETKCSLSGEILEYPKITYSKIGAGSKMLSTGMTGSASATGSFAALDCVEAITESLVKKSLPIMRADMASNR
;
A
#
# COMPACT_ATOMS: atom_id res chain seq x y z
N MET A 1 19.75 13.82 6.73
CA MET A 1 18.29 14.01 6.58
C MET A 1 17.56 12.91 7.30
N PRO A 2 16.57 13.23 8.11
CA PRO A 2 15.76 12.16 8.73
C PRO A 2 14.98 11.41 7.65
N PRO A 3 14.74 10.11 7.84
CA PRO A 3 13.95 9.35 6.88
C PRO A 3 12.51 9.84 6.80
N ILE A 4 11.93 9.69 5.64
CA ILE A 4 10.55 10.10 5.36
C ILE A 4 9.60 9.03 5.91
N TYR A 5 8.58 9.47 6.61
CA TYR A 5 7.61 8.56 7.22
C TYR A 5 6.63 7.99 6.19
N ILE A 6 6.43 6.69 6.23
CA ILE A 6 5.40 5.99 5.48
C ILE A 6 4.38 5.44 6.46
N HIS A 7 3.16 5.95 6.35
CA HIS A 7 2.06 5.53 7.21
C HIS A 7 1.56 4.15 6.80
N THR A 8 1.71 3.18 7.69
CA THR A 8 1.36 1.77 7.43
C THR A 8 0.37 1.21 8.43
N ASP A 9 -0.04 2.02 9.40
CA ASP A 9 -0.94 1.61 10.46
C ASP A 9 -2.38 1.46 9.93
N ASN A 10 -2.91 0.26 9.94
CA ASN A 10 -4.25 -0.07 9.47
C ASN A 10 -5.26 -0.21 10.62
N SER A 11 -4.96 0.35 11.79
CA SER A 11 -5.84 0.22 12.97
C SER A 11 -7.07 1.12 12.92
N ASP A 12 -7.04 2.21 12.16
CA ASP A 12 -8.18 3.12 12.05
C ASP A 12 -9.21 2.57 11.05
N PRO A 13 -10.42 2.20 11.50
CA PRO A 13 -11.46 1.67 10.61
C PRO A 13 -11.97 2.69 9.58
N LYS A 14 -11.75 4.00 9.82
CA LYS A 14 -12.13 5.06 8.87
C LYS A 14 -11.09 5.26 7.77
N GLU A 15 -9.89 4.76 7.97
CA GLU A 15 -8.77 4.92 7.04
C GLU A 15 -8.16 3.56 6.73
N LYS A 16 -8.91 2.73 6.02
CA LYS A 16 -8.43 1.39 5.66
C LYS A 16 -7.38 1.49 4.56
N LEU A 17 -6.15 1.09 4.88
CA LEU A 17 -5.02 1.15 3.95
C LEU A 17 -4.91 -0.07 3.06
N TYR A 18 -5.30 -1.24 3.57
CA TYR A 18 -5.18 -2.51 2.86
C TYR A 18 -6.56 -3.17 2.79
N GLU A 19 -7.04 -3.46 1.59
CA GLU A 19 -8.39 -3.98 1.41
C GLU A 19 -8.37 -5.21 0.51
N ALA A 20 -8.87 -6.32 1.02
CA ALA A 20 -8.95 -7.61 0.32
C ALA A 20 -10.34 -8.24 0.47
N ARG A 21 -11.38 -7.42 0.40
CA ARG A 21 -12.78 -7.86 0.60
C ARG A 21 -13.16 -9.03 -0.31
N LEU A 22 -12.61 -9.09 -1.52
CA LEU A 22 -12.89 -10.15 -2.48
C LEU A 22 -12.50 -11.54 -1.97
N ALA A 23 -11.62 -11.60 -0.97
CA ALA A 23 -11.18 -12.87 -0.39
C ALA A 23 -12.16 -13.44 0.66
N GLY A 24 -13.25 -12.73 0.97
CA GLY A 24 -14.23 -13.17 1.96
C GLY A 24 -13.62 -13.35 3.35
N ASP A 25 -13.77 -14.54 3.93
CA ASP A 25 -13.24 -14.85 5.26
C ASP A 25 -11.71 -14.88 5.34
N LYS A 26 -11.01 -14.89 4.20
CA LYS A 26 -9.54 -14.79 4.16
C LYS A 26 -9.06 -13.34 4.04
N ALA A 27 -9.97 -12.37 4.00
CA ALA A 27 -9.61 -10.97 3.79
C ALA A 27 -8.62 -10.45 4.84
N ASP A 28 -8.86 -10.75 6.11
CA ASP A 28 -8.00 -10.28 7.20
C ASP A 28 -6.57 -10.81 7.08
N VAL A 29 -6.42 -12.07 6.70
CA VAL A 29 -5.11 -12.71 6.51
C VAL A 29 -4.36 -12.04 5.36
N LEU A 30 -5.03 -11.77 4.25
CA LEU A 30 -4.43 -11.12 3.10
C LEU A 30 -4.07 -9.66 3.40
N GLU A 31 -4.93 -8.93 4.09
CA GLU A 31 -4.68 -7.53 4.47
C GLU A 31 -3.47 -7.44 5.40
N LYS A 32 -3.36 -8.36 6.35
CA LYS A 32 -2.19 -8.43 7.23
C LYS A 32 -0.91 -8.71 6.45
N LYS A 33 -0.97 -9.61 5.47
CA LYS A 33 0.17 -9.92 4.62
C LYS A 33 0.58 -8.71 3.80
N MET A 34 -0.37 -7.97 3.25
CA MET A 34 -0.11 -6.74 2.50
C MET A 34 0.64 -5.73 3.37
N GLN A 35 0.17 -5.52 4.60
CA GLN A 35 0.85 -4.63 5.55
C GLN A 35 2.27 -5.09 5.86
N GLU A 36 2.47 -6.37 6.14
CA GLU A 36 3.79 -6.93 6.42
C GLU A 36 4.77 -6.69 5.26
N VAL A 37 4.30 -6.88 4.02
CA VAL A 37 5.12 -6.68 2.82
C VAL A 37 5.47 -5.20 2.65
N VAL A 38 4.51 -4.31 2.86
CA VAL A 38 4.77 -2.86 2.78
C VAL A 38 5.85 -2.47 3.78
N VAL A 39 5.72 -2.87 5.03
CA VAL A 39 6.71 -2.58 6.08
C VAL A 39 8.08 -3.13 5.68
N LYS A 40 8.13 -4.38 5.24
CA LYS A 40 9.38 -5.02 4.85
C LYS A 40 10.10 -4.29 3.72
N VAL A 41 9.38 -3.91 2.67
CA VAL A 41 9.99 -3.21 1.52
C VAL A 41 10.44 -1.80 1.91
N ILE A 42 9.61 -1.08 2.64
CA ILE A 42 9.94 0.29 3.07
C ILE A 42 11.16 0.31 3.99
N GLU A 43 11.22 -0.61 4.97
CA GLU A 43 12.33 -0.63 5.94
C GLU A 43 13.68 -1.01 5.32
N LYS A 44 13.68 -1.59 4.12
CA LYS A 44 14.93 -1.86 3.40
C LYS A 44 15.50 -0.63 2.71
N ASP A 45 14.73 0.45 2.59
CA ASP A 45 15.16 1.67 1.92
C ASP A 45 15.46 2.74 2.98
N PRO A 46 16.73 3.17 3.12
CA PRO A 46 17.10 4.13 4.17
C PRO A 46 16.48 5.53 4.00
N THR A 47 15.92 5.82 2.84
CA THR A 47 15.19 7.10 2.60
C THR A 47 13.89 7.16 3.39
N PHE A 48 13.30 6.01 3.72
CA PHE A 48 11.98 5.91 4.32
C PHE A 48 12.00 5.15 5.64
N THR A 49 10.96 5.33 6.44
CA THR A 49 10.76 4.57 7.67
C THR A 49 9.27 4.39 7.94
N THR A 50 8.92 3.26 8.56
CA THR A 50 7.56 3.03 9.06
C THR A 50 7.42 3.42 10.53
N ASN A 51 8.52 3.82 11.18
CA ASN A 51 8.50 4.24 12.59
C ASN A 51 7.98 5.66 12.71
N LYS A 52 6.89 5.82 13.46
CA LYS A 52 6.26 7.10 13.68
C LYS A 52 7.08 7.94 14.65
N ILE A 53 7.55 9.07 14.19
CA ILE A 53 8.30 10.05 14.98
C ILE A 53 7.37 11.24 15.33
N LYS A 54 7.88 12.18 16.12
CA LYS A 54 7.13 13.39 16.47
C LYS A 54 6.87 14.23 15.21
N ASN A 55 5.60 14.61 14.99
CA ASN A 55 5.15 15.37 13.82
C ASN A 55 5.57 14.71 12.48
N PRO A 56 5.21 13.46 12.27
CA PRO A 56 5.66 12.74 11.08
C PRO A 56 5.04 13.32 9.82
N LYS A 57 5.88 13.46 8.78
CA LYS A 57 5.46 13.86 7.43
C LYS A 57 5.98 12.87 6.43
N GLY A 58 5.15 12.54 5.46
CA GLY A 58 5.55 11.61 4.42
C GLY A 58 4.39 11.21 3.55
N TYR A 59 4.15 9.92 3.44
CA TYR A 59 3.16 9.38 2.52
C TYR A 59 2.38 8.24 3.13
N THR A 60 1.23 7.98 2.54
CA THR A 60 0.40 6.81 2.79
C THR A 60 0.31 6.02 1.48
N ILE A 61 0.50 4.72 1.56
CA ILE A 61 0.28 3.81 0.43
C ILE A 61 -0.98 3.01 0.74
N ARG A 62 -1.99 3.11 -0.13
CA ARG A 62 -3.22 2.32 -0.01
C ARG A 62 -3.27 1.29 -1.12
N LEU A 63 -3.59 0.06 -0.76
CA LEU A 63 -3.63 -1.06 -1.68
C LEU A 63 -4.96 -1.79 -1.57
N LYS A 64 -5.50 -2.17 -2.72
CA LYS A 64 -6.75 -2.90 -2.81
C LYS A 64 -6.61 -4.08 -3.75
N VAL A 65 -7.08 -5.24 -3.31
CA VAL A 65 -7.25 -6.39 -4.19
C VAL A 65 -8.47 -6.13 -5.06
N SER A 66 -8.25 -5.93 -6.35
CA SER A 66 -9.30 -5.61 -7.32
C SER A 66 -9.81 -6.83 -8.07
N LYS A 67 -9.03 -7.91 -8.09
CA LYS A 67 -9.41 -9.18 -8.70
C LYS A 67 -8.77 -10.32 -7.94
N LEU A 68 -9.55 -11.37 -7.68
CA LEU A 68 -9.05 -12.60 -7.07
C LEU A 68 -9.93 -13.75 -7.58
N VAL A 69 -9.40 -14.53 -8.51
CA VAL A 69 -10.15 -15.58 -9.21
C VAL A 69 -9.36 -16.87 -9.26
N LYS A 70 -9.99 -17.96 -8.89
CA LYS A 70 -9.40 -19.30 -9.04
C LYS A 70 -9.90 -19.91 -10.36
N GLU A 71 -8.98 -20.23 -11.24
CA GLU A 71 -9.24 -20.90 -12.52
C GLU A 71 -8.46 -22.21 -12.57
N GLY A 72 -9.14 -23.34 -12.37
CA GLY A 72 -8.47 -24.62 -12.27
C GLY A 72 -7.52 -24.66 -11.08
N ARG A 73 -6.23 -24.91 -11.34
CA ARG A 73 -5.19 -24.95 -10.31
C ARG A 73 -4.53 -23.60 -10.07
N GLU A 74 -4.88 -22.61 -10.86
CA GLU A 74 -4.25 -21.31 -10.85
C GLU A 74 -5.15 -20.29 -10.18
N THR A 75 -4.57 -19.45 -9.32
CA THR A 75 -5.25 -18.29 -8.76
C THR A 75 -4.65 -17.04 -9.40
N LYS A 76 -5.49 -16.21 -9.99
CA LYS A 76 -5.10 -14.94 -10.58
C LYS A 76 -5.55 -13.81 -9.66
N CYS A 77 -4.67 -12.84 -9.44
CA CYS A 77 -5.01 -11.66 -8.64
C CYS A 77 -4.54 -10.38 -9.31
N SER A 78 -5.25 -9.31 -9.03
CA SER A 78 -4.86 -7.96 -9.43
C SER A 78 -5.03 -7.05 -8.23
N LEU A 79 -4.09 -6.12 -8.08
CA LEU A 79 -4.16 -5.09 -7.06
C LEU A 79 -4.09 -3.72 -7.71
N SER A 80 -4.72 -2.75 -7.08
CA SER A 80 -4.56 -1.34 -7.39
C SER A 80 -3.97 -0.63 -6.18
N GLY A 81 -3.23 0.45 -6.42
CA GLY A 81 -2.59 1.21 -5.36
C GLY A 81 -2.70 2.71 -5.57
N GLU A 82 -2.64 3.42 -4.47
CA GLU A 82 -2.65 4.87 -4.43
C GLU A 82 -1.56 5.35 -3.48
N ILE A 83 -0.96 6.50 -3.81
CA ILE A 83 0.00 7.17 -2.94
C ILE A 83 -0.58 8.54 -2.59
N LEU A 84 -0.68 8.84 -1.31
CA LEU A 84 -1.21 10.10 -0.79
C LEU A 84 -0.20 10.73 0.16
N GLU A 85 -0.30 12.05 0.34
CA GLU A 85 0.49 12.73 1.37
C GLU A 85 -0.01 12.33 2.76
N TYR A 86 0.92 12.27 3.71
CA TYR A 86 0.64 12.09 5.13
C TYR A 86 1.33 13.20 5.93
N PRO A 87 0.69 13.80 6.94
CA PRO A 87 -0.68 13.56 7.36
C PRO A 87 -1.69 14.15 6.37
N LYS A 88 -2.92 13.67 6.47
CA LYS A 88 -4.05 14.19 5.71
C LYS A 88 -4.32 15.63 6.10
N ILE A 89 -4.32 16.54 5.14
CA ILE A 89 -4.59 17.96 5.40
C ILE A 89 -6.10 18.20 5.34
N THR A 90 -6.66 18.74 6.42
CA THR A 90 -8.08 19.07 6.51
C THR A 90 -8.26 20.58 6.55
N TYR A 91 -9.00 21.12 5.58
CA TYR A 91 -9.38 22.52 5.56
C TYR A 91 -10.85 22.64 5.91
N SER A 92 -11.16 23.23 7.04
CA SER A 92 -12.53 23.30 7.55
C SER A 92 -13.53 24.03 6.63
N LYS A 93 -13.05 24.89 5.75
CA LYS A 93 -13.91 25.68 4.87
C LYS A 93 -14.05 25.14 3.44
N ILE A 94 -13.13 24.30 3.00
CA ILE A 94 -13.07 23.83 1.62
C ILE A 94 -13.04 22.33 1.50
N GLY A 95 -13.26 21.63 2.59
CA GLY A 95 -13.24 20.18 2.64
C GLY A 95 -11.91 19.64 3.06
N ALA A 96 -11.83 18.34 3.13
CA ALA A 96 -10.66 17.59 3.57
C ALA A 96 -10.11 16.76 2.43
N GLY A 97 -8.79 16.63 2.39
CA GLY A 97 -8.16 15.75 1.43
C GLY A 97 -6.67 15.67 1.64
N SER A 98 -6.11 14.56 1.20
CA SER A 98 -4.68 14.44 1.00
C SER A 98 -4.41 14.63 -0.48
N LYS A 99 -3.31 15.29 -0.80
CA LYS A 99 -2.85 15.33 -2.17
C LYS A 99 -2.53 13.92 -2.63
N MET A 100 -3.07 13.52 -3.76
CA MET A 100 -2.84 12.20 -4.33
C MET A 100 -1.72 12.29 -5.36
N LEU A 101 -0.66 11.52 -5.17
CA LEU A 101 0.49 11.49 -6.06
C LEU A 101 0.28 10.55 -7.23
N SER A 102 -0.40 9.43 -6.99
CA SER A 102 -0.62 8.42 -8.01
C SER A 102 -1.87 7.60 -7.69
N THR A 103 -2.72 7.42 -8.70
CA THR A 103 -3.92 6.56 -8.64
C THR A 103 -3.81 5.37 -9.57
N GLY A 104 -2.77 5.31 -10.38
CA GLY A 104 -2.66 4.38 -11.51
C GLY A 104 -1.75 3.19 -11.28
N MET A 105 -1.31 2.95 -10.04
CA MET A 105 -0.50 1.77 -9.77
C MET A 105 -1.37 0.52 -9.82
N THR A 106 -1.07 -0.37 -10.76
CA THR A 106 -1.76 -1.66 -10.89
C THR A 106 -0.75 -2.77 -11.10
N GLY A 107 -1.11 -3.97 -10.70
CA GLY A 107 -0.31 -5.14 -10.94
C GLY A 107 -1.17 -6.38 -10.95
N SER A 108 -0.74 -7.40 -11.69
CA SER A 108 -1.44 -8.68 -11.79
C SER A 108 -0.42 -9.81 -11.80
N ALA A 109 -0.81 -10.93 -11.21
CA ALA A 109 0.01 -12.14 -11.21
C ALA A 109 -0.87 -13.36 -11.09
N SER A 110 -0.24 -14.54 -11.09
CA SER A 110 -0.90 -15.80 -10.82
C SER A 110 0.00 -16.68 -9.95
N ALA A 111 -0.62 -17.59 -9.22
CA ALA A 111 0.07 -18.54 -8.38
C ALA A 111 -0.71 -19.86 -8.32
N THR A 112 -0.03 -20.94 -7.92
CA THR A 112 -0.63 -22.28 -7.77
C THR A 112 -0.33 -22.81 -6.38
N GLY A 113 -1.09 -23.82 -5.97
CA GLY A 113 -0.89 -24.50 -4.69
C GLY A 113 -1.82 -24.04 -3.58
N SER A 114 -1.58 -24.55 -2.38
CA SER A 114 -2.46 -24.36 -1.21
C SER A 114 -2.52 -22.93 -0.70
N PHE A 115 -1.48 -22.15 -0.97
CA PHE A 115 -1.38 -20.75 -0.53
C PHE A 115 -1.36 -19.78 -1.72
N ALA A 116 -2.01 -20.17 -2.81
CA ALA A 116 -1.94 -19.40 -4.06
C ALA A 116 -2.43 -17.96 -3.92
N ALA A 117 -3.55 -17.74 -3.22
CA ALA A 117 -4.07 -16.39 -3.02
C ALA A 117 -3.09 -15.53 -2.23
N LEU A 118 -2.53 -16.07 -1.16
CA LEU A 118 -1.56 -15.37 -0.32
C LEU A 118 -0.29 -15.06 -1.11
N ASP A 119 0.25 -16.05 -1.83
CA ASP A 119 1.46 -15.88 -2.62
C ASP A 119 1.28 -14.86 -3.74
N CYS A 120 0.12 -14.88 -4.40
CA CYS A 120 -0.21 -13.96 -5.46
C CYS A 120 -0.28 -12.51 -4.94
N VAL A 121 -1.02 -12.28 -3.86
CA VAL A 121 -1.16 -10.96 -3.25
C VAL A 121 0.17 -10.45 -2.71
N GLU A 122 0.96 -11.32 -2.07
CA GLU A 122 2.29 -10.95 -1.57
C GLU A 122 3.20 -10.47 -2.71
N ALA A 123 3.26 -11.21 -3.82
CA ALA A 123 4.12 -10.88 -4.96
C ALA A 123 3.74 -9.53 -5.58
N ILE A 124 2.45 -9.29 -5.78
CA ILE A 124 2.00 -8.02 -6.38
C ILE A 124 2.17 -6.86 -5.40
N THR A 125 1.90 -7.06 -4.12
CA THR A 125 2.13 -6.02 -3.11
C THR A 125 3.60 -5.58 -3.12
N GLU A 126 4.54 -6.53 -3.12
CA GLU A 126 5.97 -6.21 -3.18
C GLU A 126 6.30 -5.41 -4.44
N SER A 127 5.79 -5.82 -5.59
CA SER A 127 6.00 -5.14 -6.86
C SER A 127 5.48 -3.69 -6.83
N LEU A 128 4.25 -3.49 -6.34
CA LEU A 128 3.64 -2.16 -6.29
C LEU A 128 4.36 -1.23 -5.31
N VAL A 129 4.75 -1.73 -4.15
CA VAL A 129 5.49 -0.91 -3.18
C VAL A 129 6.85 -0.51 -3.76
N LYS A 130 7.55 -1.42 -4.41
CA LYS A 130 8.81 -1.09 -5.08
C LYS A 130 8.61 -0.01 -6.16
N LYS A 131 7.53 -0.07 -6.92
CA LYS A 131 7.20 0.96 -7.92
C LYS A 131 6.86 2.31 -7.28
N SER A 132 6.33 2.31 -6.06
CA SER A 132 5.98 3.54 -5.36
C SER A 132 7.21 4.33 -4.90
N LEU A 133 8.34 3.66 -4.65
CA LEU A 133 9.53 4.31 -4.12
C LEU A 133 10.05 5.45 -5.01
N PRO A 134 10.28 5.24 -6.33
CA PRO A 134 10.72 6.34 -7.18
C PRO A 134 9.70 7.46 -7.33
N ILE A 135 8.40 7.15 -7.26
CA ILE A 135 7.33 8.16 -7.33
C ILE A 135 7.42 9.07 -6.11
N MET A 136 7.57 8.52 -4.92
CA MET A 136 7.71 9.29 -3.69
C MET A 136 9.01 10.10 -3.67
N ARG A 137 10.12 9.52 -4.14
CA ARG A 137 11.39 10.26 -4.25
C ARG A 137 11.28 11.44 -5.20
N ALA A 138 10.61 11.27 -6.33
CA ALA A 138 10.42 12.34 -7.30
C ALA A 138 9.58 13.48 -6.71
N ASP A 139 8.52 13.14 -5.96
CA ASP A 139 7.70 14.14 -5.28
C ASP A 139 8.51 14.91 -4.24
N MET A 140 9.31 14.23 -3.44
CA MET A 140 10.17 14.86 -2.44
C MET A 140 11.14 15.86 -3.09
N ALA A 141 11.72 15.48 -4.22
CA ALA A 141 12.69 16.33 -4.94
C ALA A 141 12.04 17.57 -5.52
N SER A 142 10.78 17.47 -6.01
CA SER A 142 10.08 18.59 -6.66
C SER A 142 9.41 19.55 -5.66
N ASN A 143 9.20 19.14 -4.41
CA ASN A 143 8.52 19.96 -3.40
C ASN A 143 9.48 20.62 -2.40
N ARG A 144 10.74 20.71 -2.75
CA ARG A 144 11.76 21.33 -1.86
C ARG A 144 12.46 22.50 -2.51
#